data_e8822f9ac1e69829f3df1c4e99513fe8
#
_entry.id   e8822f9ac1e69829f3df1c4e99513fe8
#
_cell.length_a   1.000
_cell.length_b   1.000
_cell.length_c   1.000
_cell.angle_alpha   90.00
_cell.angle_beta   90.00
_cell.angle_gamma   90.00
#
_symmetry.space_group_name_H-M   'P 1'
#
loop_
_entity.id
_entity.type
_entity.pdbx_description
1 polymer ?
#
loop_
_entity_poly.entity_id
_entity_poly.type
_entity_poly.pdbx_seq_one_letter_code
_entity_poly.pdbx_strand_id
1 'polypeptide(L)'
;MITDAKLQVVEIVVADMARALAFYRLLGLDIPAEADAEPHVDVGLPGGLRLAFDTEATIASFHPAWKTGDGGRVGLAFALPDPAAVDAAYSELVEAGYHGELAPFDAFWGMRYATVHDPDGTGVDLFAALAS
;
A
#
# COMPACT_ATOMS: atom_id res chain seq x y z
N MET A 1 6.48 -26.04 17.30
CA MET A 1 6.19 -24.61 17.01
C MET A 1 7.49 -23.85 16.85
N ILE A 2 7.57 -23.02 15.83
CA ILE A 2 8.71 -22.12 15.63
C ILE A 2 8.52 -20.92 16.54
N THR A 3 9.53 -20.57 17.34
CA THR A 3 9.41 -19.52 18.36
C THR A 3 10.27 -18.28 18.09
N ASP A 4 11.12 -18.31 17.07
CA ASP A 4 12.07 -17.26 16.77
C ASP A 4 11.89 -16.62 15.39
N ALA A 5 10.79 -16.94 14.71
CA ALA A 5 10.44 -16.28 13.45
C ALA A 5 9.86 -14.90 13.71
N LYS A 6 10.21 -13.92 12.85
CA LYS A 6 9.76 -12.54 13.00
C LYS A 6 9.32 -12.01 11.65
N LEU A 7 8.10 -11.49 11.59
CA LEU A 7 7.64 -10.82 10.38
C LEU A 7 8.44 -9.53 10.21
N GLN A 8 9.18 -9.40 9.12
CA GLN A 8 10.10 -8.31 8.90
C GLN A 8 9.87 -7.56 7.60
N VAL A 9 9.30 -8.22 6.60
CA VAL A 9 9.11 -7.62 5.27
C VAL A 9 7.71 -7.95 4.77
N VAL A 10 7.03 -6.94 4.23
CA VAL A 10 5.85 -7.12 3.40
C VAL A 10 6.26 -6.75 1.97
N GLU A 11 6.14 -7.70 1.05
CA GLU A 11 6.55 -7.51 -0.33
C GLU A 11 5.35 -7.25 -1.23
N ILE A 12 5.49 -6.25 -2.10
CA ILE A 12 4.50 -5.90 -3.11
C ILE A 12 5.16 -6.06 -4.48
N VAL A 13 4.57 -6.90 -5.32
CA VAL A 13 5.03 -7.07 -6.70
C VAL A 13 4.30 -6.07 -7.58
N VAL A 14 5.06 -5.31 -8.37
CA VAL A 14 4.53 -4.20 -9.15
C VAL A 14 4.87 -4.36 -10.63
N ALA A 15 3.94 -3.93 -11.48
CA ALA A 15 4.18 -3.95 -12.92
C ALA A 15 5.12 -2.83 -13.35
N ASP A 16 5.02 -1.66 -12.72
CA ASP A 16 5.80 -0.46 -13.05
C ASP A 16 6.22 0.22 -11.77
N MET A 17 7.52 0.23 -11.49
CA MET A 17 8.03 0.76 -10.23
C MET A 17 7.70 2.24 -10.04
N ALA A 18 7.93 3.07 -11.05
CA ALA A 18 7.68 4.51 -10.93
C ALA A 18 6.21 4.81 -10.63
N ARG A 19 5.28 4.11 -11.28
CA ARG A 19 3.84 4.30 -11.05
C ARG A 19 3.43 3.85 -9.66
N ALA A 20 3.96 2.73 -9.21
CA ALA A 20 3.65 2.22 -7.87
C ALA A 20 4.17 3.18 -6.81
N LEU A 21 5.43 3.61 -6.92
CA LEU A 21 6.04 4.48 -5.91
C LEU A 21 5.38 5.87 -5.87
N ALA A 22 4.90 6.37 -7.03
CA ALA A 22 4.17 7.65 -7.05
C ALA A 22 2.92 7.58 -6.15
N PHE A 23 2.19 6.47 -6.18
CA PHE A 23 1.03 6.27 -5.31
C PHE A 23 1.43 6.31 -3.84
N TYR A 24 2.46 5.55 -3.44
CA TYR A 24 2.86 5.47 -2.04
C TYR A 24 3.51 6.75 -1.52
N ARG A 25 4.13 7.55 -2.41
CA ARG A 25 4.60 8.89 -2.04
C ARG A 25 3.44 9.82 -1.68
N LEU A 26 2.29 9.69 -2.36
CA LEU A 26 1.09 10.46 -1.99
C LEU A 26 0.58 10.10 -0.60
N LEU A 27 0.82 8.89 -0.16
CA LEU A 27 0.47 8.44 1.20
C LEU A 27 1.53 8.83 2.24
N GLY A 28 2.55 9.58 1.82
CA GLY A 28 3.55 10.10 2.74
C GLY A 28 4.77 9.23 2.96
N LEU A 29 4.94 8.16 2.20
CA LEU A 29 6.18 7.37 2.31
C LEU A 29 7.34 8.15 1.68
N ASP A 30 8.44 8.20 2.41
CA ASP A 30 9.65 8.89 1.97
C ASP A 30 10.46 7.99 1.05
N ILE A 31 10.24 8.15 -0.26
CA ILE A 31 10.88 7.32 -1.27
C ILE A 31 11.64 8.23 -2.24
N PRO A 32 12.99 8.09 -2.33
CA PRO A 32 13.77 8.94 -3.23
C PRO A 32 13.36 8.77 -4.70
N ALA A 33 13.46 9.84 -5.47
CA ALA A 33 13.05 9.83 -6.87
C ALA A 33 13.84 8.81 -7.71
N GLU A 34 15.10 8.60 -7.41
CA GLU A 34 15.96 7.65 -8.12
C GLU A 34 15.53 6.19 -7.93
N ALA A 35 14.71 5.90 -6.93
CA ALA A 35 14.17 4.55 -6.73
C ALA A 35 13.27 4.11 -7.90
N ASP A 36 12.71 5.03 -8.66
CA ASP A 36 11.84 4.73 -9.80
C ASP A 36 12.51 3.83 -10.84
N ALA A 37 13.83 3.92 -10.96
CA ALA A 37 14.60 3.13 -11.93
C ALA A 37 15.10 1.81 -11.39
N GLU A 38 14.84 1.51 -10.12
CA GLU A 38 15.36 0.32 -9.46
C GLU A 38 14.42 -0.87 -9.64
N PRO A 39 14.95 -2.10 -9.78
CA PRO A 39 14.12 -3.31 -9.87
C PRO A 39 13.60 -3.78 -8.52
N HIS A 40 14.21 -3.33 -7.43
CA HIS A 40 13.83 -3.65 -6.05
C HIS A 40 14.01 -2.42 -5.18
N VAL A 41 13.01 -2.10 -4.36
CA VAL A 41 13.04 -0.95 -3.46
C VAL A 41 12.57 -1.35 -2.07
N ASP A 42 13.36 -1.04 -1.05
CA ASP A 42 12.99 -1.24 0.35
C ASP A 42 12.65 0.09 0.99
N VAL A 43 11.52 0.13 1.70
CA VAL A 43 11.12 1.30 2.48
C VAL A 43 11.00 0.89 3.94
N GLY A 44 11.86 1.45 4.80
CA GLY A 44 11.79 1.18 6.22
C GLY A 44 10.59 1.84 6.87
N LEU A 45 9.89 1.10 7.72
CA LEU A 45 8.75 1.59 8.48
C LEU A 45 9.08 1.60 9.96
N PRO A 46 8.35 2.39 10.77
CA PRO A 46 8.55 2.37 12.22
C PRO A 46 8.42 0.95 12.77
N GLY A 47 9.26 0.59 13.73
CA GLY A 47 9.23 -0.72 14.37
C GLY A 47 10.05 -1.79 13.67
N GLY A 48 10.81 -1.44 12.62
CA GLY A 48 11.69 -2.37 11.93
C GLY A 48 11.06 -3.17 10.80
N LEU A 49 9.75 -3.04 10.59
CA LEU A 49 9.09 -3.63 9.43
C LEU A 49 9.50 -2.87 8.17
N ARG A 50 9.67 -3.57 7.06
CA ARG A 50 9.95 -2.96 5.78
C ARG A 50 8.87 -3.28 4.77
N LEU A 51 8.56 -2.31 3.92
CA LEU A 51 7.74 -2.51 2.74
C LEU A 51 8.69 -2.62 1.55
N ALA A 52 8.66 -3.75 0.86
CA ALA A 52 9.54 -4.00 -0.28
C ALA A 52 8.73 -4.01 -1.56
N PHE A 53 9.27 -3.39 -2.61
CA PHE A 53 8.66 -3.38 -3.94
C PHE A 53 9.59 -4.09 -4.90
N ASP A 54 9.06 -5.05 -5.64
CA ASP A 54 9.80 -5.77 -6.69
C ASP A 54 9.02 -5.71 -7.99
N THR A 55 9.71 -5.46 -9.10
CA THR A 55 9.06 -5.54 -10.41
C THR A 55 8.71 -6.98 -10.73
N GLU A 56 7.69 -7.17 -11.56
CA GLU A 56 7.31 -8.50 -12.04
C GLU A 56 8.48 -9.21 -12.68
N ALA A 57 9.29 -8.49 -13.47
CA ALA A 57 10.49 -9.06 -14.09
C ALA A 57 11.49 -9.56 -13.06
N THR A 58 11.66 -8.82 -11.96
CA THR A 58 12.56 -9.24 -10.88
C THR A 58 12.08 -10.55 -10.25
N ILE A 59 10.79 -10.63 -9.93
CA ILE A 59 10.23 -11.86 -9.34
C ILE A 59 10.34 -13.03 -10.31
N ALA A 60 10.00 -12.82 -11.57
CA ALA A 60 10.07 -13.87 -12.58
C ALA A 60 11.49 -14.40 -12.79
N SER A 61 12.51 -13.58 -12.53
CA SER A 61 13.90 -13.98 -12.72
C SER A 61 14.35 -15.12 -11.79
N PHE A 62 13.71 -15.27 -10.62
CA PHE A 62 14.04 -16.33 -9.66
C PHE A 62 12.85 -17.19 -9.27
N HIS A 63 11.65 -16.86 -9.70
CA HIS A 63 10.42 -17.58 -9.36
C HIS A 63 9.65 -17.91 -10.65
N PRO A 64 10.06 -18.97 -11.38
CA PRO A 64 9.49 -19.26 -12.71
C PRO A 64 7.98 -19.52 -12.71
N ALA A 65 7.45 -19.97 -11.59
CA ALA A 65 6.01 -20.29 -11.49
C ALA A 65 5.14 -19.06 -11.17
N TRP A 66 5.76 -17.90 -10.91
CA TRP A 66 5.00 -16.69 -10.57
C TRP A 66 4.14 -16.22 -11.74
N LYS A 67 2.92 -15.83 -11.46
CA LYS A 67 1.97 -15.30 -12.45
C LYS A 67 1.32 -14.03 -11.91
N THR A 68 1.06 -13.09 -12.83
CA THR A 68 0.29 -11.89 -12.52
C THR A 68 -1.13 -12.29 -12.11
N GLY A 69 -1.59 -11.79 -10.96
CA GLY A 69 -2.94 -12.01 -10.46
C GLY A 69 -3.79 -10.74 -10.50
N ASP A 70 -5.06 -10.87 -10.16
CA ASP A 70 -6.03 -9.77 -10.15
C ASP A 70 -6.01 -8.95 -8.87
N GLY A 71 -4.91 -8.93 -8.18
CA GLY A 71 -4.84 -8.38 -6.84
C GLY A 71 -4.85 -9.50 -5.82
N GLY A 72 -4.45 -9.19 -4.61
CA GLY A 72 -4.18 -10.18 -3.63
C GLY A 72 -5.25 -10.34 -2.58
N ARG A 73 -5.02 -11.33 -1.74
CA ARG A 73 -5.79 -11.54 -0.52
C ARG A 73 -5.21 -10.74 0.64
N VAL A 74 -4.21 -9.90 0.36
CA VAL A 74 -3.55 -9.05 1.34
C VAL A 74 -3.84 -7.61 0.98
N GLY A 75 -4.27 -6.83 1.97
CA GLY A 75 -4.43 -5.40 1.84
C GLY A 75 -3.50 -4.68 2.80
N LEU A 76 -3.29 -3.41 2.53
CA LEU A 76 -2.53 -2.52 3.41
C LEU A 76 -3.50 -1.56 4.06
N ALA A 77 -3.22 -1.12 5.28
CA ALA A 77 -4.05 -0.13 5.95
C ALA A 77 -3.18 0.98 6.52
N PHE A 78 -3.53 2.22 6.21
CA PHE A 78 -2.83 3.40 6.67
C PHE A 78 -3.70 4.15 7.66
N ALA A 79 -3.19 4.35 8.87
CA ALA A 79 -3.88 5.12 9.90
C ALA A 79 -3.70 6.62 9.65
N LEU A 80 -4.77 7.37 9.78
CA LEU A 80 -4.77 8.82 9.68
C LEU A 80 -5.19 9.43 11.01
N PRO A 81 -4.87 10.71 11.27
CA PRO A 81 -5.07 11.27 12.60
C PRO A 81 -6.53 11.46 13.02
N ASP A 82 -7.43 11.67 12.06
CA ASP A 82 -8.84 11.91 12.37
C ASP A 82 -9.73 11.58 11.16
N PRO A 83 -11.06 11.51 11.34
CA PRO A 83 -11.98 11.21 10.24
C PRO A 83 -11.91 12.16 9.06
N ALA A 84 -11.70 13.46 9.31
CA ALA A 84 -11.59 14.43 8.21
C ALA A 84 -10.38 14.14 7.33
N ALA A 85 -9.28 13.65 7.91
CA ALA A 85 -8.09 13.28 7.16
C ALA A 85 -8.34 12.09 6.25
N VAL A 86 -9.20 11.15 6.65
CA VAL A 86 -9.60 10.02 5.79
C VAL A 86 -10.32 10.56 4.54
N ASP A 87 -11.28 11.44 4.74
CA ASP A 87 -12.03 12.05 3.63
C ASP A 87 -11.09 12.79 2.68
N ALA A 88 -10.19 13.59 3.23
CA ALA A 88 -9.24 14.38 2.44
C ALA A 88 -8.28 13.49 1.64
N ALA A 89 -7.74 12.46 2.28
CA ALA A 89 -6.82 11.53 1.62
C ALA A 89 -7.50 10.76 0.49
N TYR A 90 -8.72 10.29 0.74
CA TYR A 90 -9.48 9.59 -0.30
C TYR A 90 -9.71 10.51 -1.51
N SER A 91 -10.16 11.73 -1.27
CA SER A 91 -10.40 12.70 -2.36
C SER A 91 -9.12 13.00 -3.13
N GLU A 92 -8.01 13.20 -2.44
CA GLU A 92 -6.72 13.48 -3.09
C GLU A 92 -6.29 12.33 -4.00
N LEU A 93 -6.42 11.09 -3.53
CA LEU A 93 -6.03 9.92 -4.30
C LEU A 93 -6.93 9.70 -5.51
N VAL A 94 -8.24 9.84 -5.35
CA VAL A 94 -9.19 9.68 -6.45
C VAL A 94 -9.00 10.80 -7.48
N GLU A 95 -8.78 12.04 -7.05
CA GLU A 95 -8.50 13.14 -7.96
C GLU A 95 -7.19 12.96 -8.71
N ALA A 96 -6.24 12.25 -8.12
CA ALA A 96 -4.97 11.91 -8.80
C ALA A 96 -5.12 10.76 -9.80
N GLY A 97 -6.33 10.17 -9.91
CA GLY A 97 -6.63 9.13 -10.90
C GLY A 97 -6.64 7.71 -10.38
N TYR A 98 -6.47 7.50 -9.07
CA TYR A 98 -6.50 6.15 -8.50
C TYR A 98 -7.93 5.69 -8.25
N HIS A 99 -8.13 4.36 -8.33
CA HIS A 99 -9.45 3.78 -8.18
C HIS A 99 -9.93 3.83 -6.74
N GLY A 100 -11.11 4.44 -6.52
CA GLY A 100 -11.76 4.40 -5.23
C GLY A 100 -12.74 3.23 -5.17
N GLU A 101 -12.44 2.26 -4.32
CA GLU A 101 -13.30 1.10 -4.14
C GLU A 101 -14.44 1.38 -3.18
N LEU A 102 -14.12 1.98 -2.03
CA LEU A 102 -15.09 2.34 -1.00
C LEU A 102 -14.88 3.80 -0.60
N ALA A 103 -15.87 4.64 -0.88
CA ALA A 103 -15.85 6.02 -0.42
C ALA A 103 -15.90 6.07 1.13
N PRO A 104 -15.38 7.13 1.75
CA PRO A 104 -15.37 7.22 3.21
C PRO A 104 -16.75 7.00 3.82
N PHE A 105 -16.79 6.17 4.86
CA PHE A 105 -18.02 5.86 5.60
C PHE A 105 -17.70 5.58 7.06
N ASP A 106 -18.71 5.69 7.91
CA ASP A 106 -18.56 5.37 9.32
C ASP A 106 -18.86 3.89 9.51
N ALA A 107 -17.80 3.11 9.74
CA ALA A 107 -17.91 1.67 9.86
C ALA A 107 -18.44 1.27 11.24
N PHE A 108 -19.15 0.14 11.29
CA PHE A 108 -19.76 -0.33 12.53
C PHE A 108 -18.73 -0.65 13.63
N TRP A 109 -17.47 -0.86 13.24
CA TRP A 109 -16.39 -1.13 14.21
C TRP A 109 -15.71 0.15 14.75
N GLY A 110 -16.34 1.32 14.57
CA GLY A 110 -15.90 2.55 15.22
C GLY A 110 -14.82 3.32 14.48
N MET A 111 -14.70 3.12 13.18
CA MET A 111 -13.71 3.79 12.34
C MET A 111 -14.38 4.55 11.20
N ARG A 112 -13.81 5.71 10.84
CA ARG A 112 -14.03 6.30 9.53
C ARG A 112 -13.11 5.56 8.58
N TYR A 113 -13.63 5.01 7.50
CA TYR A 113 -12.95 4.01 6.70
C TYR A 113 -13.15 4.25 5.23
N ALA A 114 -12.11 4.01 4.43
CA ALA A 114 -12.20 4.10 2.97
C ALA A 114 -11.20 3.12 2.37
N THR A 115 -11.42 2.73 1.13
CA THR A 115 -10.49 1.85 0.42
C THR A 115 -10.23 2.39 -0.98
N VAL A 116 -8.95 2.46 -1.35
CA VAL A 116 -8.50 2.79 -2.69
C VAL A 116 -7.62 1.64 -3.20
N HIS A 117 -7.34 1.65 -4.49
CA HIS A 117 -6.40 0.67 -5.08
C HIS A 117 -5.14 1.38 -5.52
N ASP A 118 -3.99 0.73 -5.30
CA ASP A 118 -2.75 1.17 -5.92
C ASP A 118 -2.80 0.85 -7.44
N PRO A 119 -1.79 1.25 -8.23
CA PRO A 119 -1.82 0.99 -9.67
C PRO A 119 -1.90 -0.49 -10.07
N ASP A 120 -1.53 -1.41 -9.18
CA ASP A 120 -1.54 -2.85 -9.43
C ASP A 120 -2.76 -3.55 -8.84
N GLY A 121 -3.70 -2.79 -8.28
CA GLY A 121 -4.92 -3.34 -7.72
C GLY A 121 -4.81 -3.79 -6.28
N THR A 122 -3.70 -3.50 -5.60
CA THR A 122 -3.57 -3.78 -4.17
C THR A 122 -4.54 -2.91 -3.40
N GLY A 123 -5.36 -3.51 -2.55
CA GLY A 123 -6.29 -2.78 -1.69
C GLY A 123 -5.53 -2.02 -0.61
N VAL A 124 -5.80 -0.73 -0.52
CA VAL A 124 -5.20 0.16 0.48
C VAL A 124 -6.31 0.85 1.24
N ASP A 125 -6.41 0.53 2.52
CA ASP A 125 -7.42 1.09 3.40
C ASP A 125 -6.89 2.34 4.09
N LEU A 126 -7.77 3.31 4.28
CA LEU A 126 -7.51 4.54 5.02
C LEU A 126 -8.46 4.54 6.21
N PHE A 127 -7.95 4.76 7.40
CA PHE A 127 -8.82 4.71 8.56
C PHE A 127 -8.40 5.66 9.68
N ALA A 128 -9.39 6.05 10.48
CA ALA A 128 -9.18 6.82 11.71
C ALA A 128 -10.31 6.49 12.67
N ALA A 129 -10.02 6.53 13.97
CA ALA A 129 -11.03 6.29 14.98
C ALA A 129 -12.09 7.38 14.93
N LEU A 130 -13.36 6.99 15.07
CA LEU A 130 -14.45 7.94 15.25
C LEU A 130 -14.39 8.51 16.67
N ALA A 131 -14.80 9.74 16.82
CA ALA A 131 -14.90 10.35 18.15
C ALA A 131 -15.94 9.61 18.98
N SER A 132 -15.61 9.29 20.19
CA SER A 132 -16.52 8.62 21.12
C SER A 132 -17.43 9.60 21.83
#